data_d5c1e8a071ff0542e333d0ab6f05303e
#
_entry.id   d5c1e8a071ff0542e333d0ab6f05303e
#
_cell.length_a   1.000
_cell.length_b   1.000
_cell.length_c   1.000
_cell.angle_alpha   90.00
_cell.angle_beta   90.00
_cell.angle_gamma   90.00
#
_symmetry.space_group_name_H-M   'P 1'
#
loop_
_entity.id
_entity.type
_entity.pdbx_description
1 polymer ?
#
loop_
_entity_poly.entity_id
_entity_poly.type
_entity_poly.pdbx_seq_one_letter_code
_entity_poly.pdbx_strand_id
1 'polypeptide(L)'
;FYRESRIQIQNKDFVNPPSSMQERIEREYLQGLTAKNTLSSSDLKQTKMVIPVIGITSSEFGVRRFINGKPRNRHIGLDIAANEGEPIRTPLDGKVILIGNFFYKGNVVYLDHGNGLVSSYSHMSKEAVVMNQSLIAGEVLGYVGSTGRVTGPHLHWEVYFLGIPINPEIFVN
;
A
#
# COMPACT_ATOMS: atom_id res chain seq x y z
N PHE A 1 -19.39 7.63 14.59
CA PHE A 1 -19.89 7.27 13.24
C PHE A 1 -18.69 6.93 12.38
N TYR A 2 -18.65 5.71 11.80
CA TYR A 2 -17.62 5.33 10.84
C TYR A 2 -17.99 5.92 9.47
N ARG A 3 -17.04 6.60 8.81
CA ARG A 3 -17.22 7.06 7.44
C ARG A 3 -17.41 5.87 6.51
N GLU A 4 -18.24 6.05 5.48
CA GLU A 4 -18.49 5.04 4.44
C GLU A 4 -17.99 5.57 3.09
N SER A 5 -17.35 4.69 2.32
CA SER A 5 -16.98 4.94 0.93
C SER A 5 -17.71 3.97 0.02
N ARG A 6 -18.37 4.50 -1.01
CA ARG A 6 -19.10 3.74 -2.03
C ARG A 6 -18.43 3.92 -3.36
N ILE A 7 -17.79 2.84 -3.85
CA ILE A 7 -16.94 2.85 -5.03
C ILE A 7 -17.61 2.02 -6.13
N GLN A 8 -17.58 2.53 -7.36
CA GLN A 8 -18.01 1.81 -8.55
C GLN A 8 -16.77 1.35 -9.34
N ILE A 9 -16.60 0.06 -9.48
CA ILE A 9 -15.53 -0.56 -10.29
C ILE A 9 -16.17 -1.11 -11.57
N GLN A 10 -15.73 -0.62 -12.72
CA GLN A 10 -16.27 -1.01 -14.03
C GLN A 10 -15.81 -2.41 -14.42
N ASN A 11 -14.54 -2.74 -14.20
CA ASN A 11 -14.02 -4.06 -14.50
C ASN A 11 -14.57 -5.10 -13.51
N LYS A 12 -15.46 -5.95 -14.01
CA LYS A 12 -16.15 -6.98 -13.21
C LYS A 12 -15.21 -8.01 -12.60
N ASP A 13 -14.07 -8.27 -13.22
CA ASP A 13 -13.08 -9.24 -12.74
C ASP A 13 -12.48 -8.80 -11.38
N PHE A 14 -12.31 -7.49 -11.17
CA PHE A 14 -11.87 -6.98 -9.86
C PHE A 14 -12.95 -7.04 -8.77
N VAL A 15 -14.21 -7.24 -9.15
CA VAL A 15 -15.34 -7.35 -8.20
C VAL A 15 -15.65 -8.80 -7.88
N ASN A 16 -15.67 -9.66 -8.91
CA ASN A 16 -15.88 -11.10 -8.84
C ASN A 16 -14.79 -11.77 -9.71
N PRO A 17 -13.60 -12.06 -9.13
CA PRO A 17 -12.51 -12.64 -9.88
C PRO A 17 -12.89 -13.98 -10.52
N PRO A 18 -12.49 -14.22 -11.77
CA PRO A 18 -12.67 -15.53 -12.41
C PRO A 18 -11.85 -16.59 -11.65
N SER A 19 -12.31 -17.85 -11.72
CA SER A 19 -11.64 -18.97 -11.04
C SER A 19 -10.16 -19.12 -11.44
N SER A 20 -9.81 -18.78 -12.67
CA SER A 20 -8.43 -18.78 -13.17
C SER A 20 -7.49 -17.81 -12.44
N MET A 21 -8.02 -16.82 -11.72
CA MET A 21 -7.22 -15.85 -10.94
C MET A 21 -7.07 -16.24 -9.47
N GLN A 22 -7.77 -17.25 -8.98
CA GLN A 22 -7.80 -17.59 -7.55
C GLN A 22 -6.42 -18.00 -7.03
N GLU A 23 -5.70 -18.89 -7.74
CA GLU A 23 -4.33 -19.29 -7.34
C GLU A 23 -3.36 -18.10 -7.30
N ARG A 24 -3.48 -17.20 -8.28
CA ARG A 24 -2.68 -15.97 -8.31
C ARG A 24 -2.98 -15.10 -7.08
N ILE A 25 -4.25 -14.84 -6.80
CA ILE A 25 -4.70 -14.01 -5.68
C ILE A 25 -4.25 -14.60 -4.33
N GLU A 26 -4.36 -15.93 -4.17
CA GLU A 26 -3.93 -16.61 -2.96
C GLU A 26 -2.42 -16.54 -2.76
N ARG A 27 -1.62 -16.80 -3.80
CA ARG A 27 -0.16 -16.67 -3.76
C ARG A 27 0.26 -15.24 -3.39
N GLU A 28 -0.35 -14.23 -4.02
CA GLU A 28 -0.07 -12.81 -3.74
C GLU A 28 -0.46 -12.41 -2.32
N TYR A 29 -1.58 -12.95 -1.81
CA TYR A 29 -1.98 -12.78 -0.42
C TYR A 29 -0.94 -13.36 0.54
N LEU A 30 -0.42 -14.56 0.30
CA LEU A 30 0.61 -15.18 1.12
C LEU A 30 1.93 -14.40 1.07
N GLN A 31 2.33 -13.91 -0.10
CA GLN A 31 3.50 -13.04 -0.24
C GLN A 31 3.36 -11.76 0.59
N GLY A 32 2.22 -11.07 0.49
CA GLY A 32 1.93 -9.88 1.29
C GLY A 32 1.85 -10.20 2.79
N LEU A 33 1.31 -11.37 3.16
CA LEU A 33 1.25 -11.83 4.54
C LEU A 33 2.65 -12.05 5.11
N THR A 34 3.54 -12.66 4.36
CA THR A 34 4.94 -12.86 4.75
C THR A 34 5.64 -11.51 4.92
N ALA A 35 5.51 -10.61 3.95
CA ALA A 35 6.16 -9.31 3.97
C ALA A 35 5.74 -8.49 5.21
N LYS A 36 4.44 -8.33 5.46
CA LYS A 36 3.95 -7.51 6.59
C LYS A 36 4.27 -8.09 7.97
N ASN A 37 4.61 -9.39 8.06
CA ASN A 37 5.03 -10.05 9.30
C ASN A 37 6.56 -10.13 9.43
N THR A 38 7.31 -9.43 8.59
CA THR A 38 8.77 -9.36 8.70
C THR A 38 9.17 -8.77 10.05
N LEU A 39 10.08 -9.46 10.73
CA LEU A 39 10.65 -9.02 12.00
C LEU A 39 12.16 -9.04 11.88
N SER A 40 12.74 -7.89 11.59
CA SER A 40 14.18 -7.68 11.58
C SER A 40 14.58 -6.81 12.75
N SER A 41 15.81 -6.94 13.24
CA SER A 41 16.38 -6.00 14.20
C SER A 41 16.86 -4.74 13.48
N SER A 42 16.62 -3.59 14.07
CA SER A 42 17.06 -2.32 13.54
C SER A 42 17.33 -1.35 14.69
N ASP A 43 18.32 -0.48 14.51
CA ASP A 43 18.56 0.67 15.38
C ASP A 43 17.62 1.84 15.04
N LEU A 44 16.33 1.54 14.87
CA LEU A 44 15.30 2.53 14.54
C LEU A 44 15.29 3.65 15.60
N LYS A 45 15.86 4.79 15.25
CA LYS A 45 16.03 5.94 16.17
C LYS A 45 14.77 6.79 16.27
N GLN A 46 13.87 6.68 15.31
CA GLN A 46 12.63 7.43 15.25
C GLN A 46 11.56 6.66 14.48
N THR A 47 10.30 6.91 14.81
CA THR A 47 9.14 6.36 14.09
C THR A 47 8.38 7.43 13.30
N LYS A 48 8.80 8.71 13.41
CA LYS A 48 8.18 9.80 12.66
C LYS A 48 8.48 9.63 11.17
N MET A 49 7.41 9.56 10.38
CA MET A 49 7.46 9.39 8.92
C MET A 49 7.16 10.69 8.20
N VAL A 50 7.74 10.88 7.02
CA VAL A 50 7.30 11.92 6.09
C VAL A 50 6.17 11.38 5.22
N ILE A 51 5.29 12.27 4.73
CA ILE A 51 4.27 11.86 3.76
C ILE A 51 4.95 11.36 2.48
N PRO A 52 4.60 10.15 1.98
CA PRO A 52 5.31 9.54 0.86
C PRO A 52 5.04 10.21 -0.49
N VAL A 53 3.93 10.93 -0.65
CA VAL A 53 3.59 11.65 -1.89
C VAL A 53 2.85 12.93 -1.58
N ILE A 54 3.08 13.98 -2.37
CA ILE A 54 2.32 15.23 -2.29
C ILE A 54 0.98 15.00 -2.99
N GLY A 55 -0.12 15.14 -2.25
CA GLY A 55 -1.46 14.90 -2.77
C GLY A 55 -2.55 15.20 -1.75
N ILE A 56 -3.77 14.79 -2.07
CA ILE A 56 -4.95 15.01 -1.23
C ILE A 56 -5.41 13.65 -0.67
N THR A 57 -5.60 13.55 0.64
CA THR A 57 -6.20 12.36 1.24
C THR A 57 -7.60 12.13 0.65
N SER A 58 -7.75 11.08 -0.14
CA SER A 58 -9.00 10.71 -0.80
C SER A 58 -9.79 9.63 -0.04
N SER A 59 -9.12 8.81 0.78
CA SER A 59 -9.77 7.84 1.66
C SER A 59 -8.91 7.56 2.89
N GLU A 60 -9.51 7.73 4.07
CA GLU A 60 -8.84 7.55 5.35
C GLU A 60 -8.77 6.08 5.77
N PHE A 61 -7.91 5.79 6.76
CA PHE A 61 -7.84 4.50 7.43
C PHE A 61 -9.15 4.18 8.17
N GLY A 62 -9.59 2.93 8.16
CA GLY A 62 -10.76 2.45 8.89
C GLY A 62 -12.12 2.70 8.22
N VAL A 63 -12.15 3.41 7.09
CA VAL A 63 -13.38 3.66 6.31
C VAL A 63 -14.04 2.34 5.89
N ARG A 64 -15.36 2.23 6.09
CA ARG A 64 -16.15 1.08 5.59
C ARG A 64 -16.32 1.21 4.08
N ARG A 65 -15.88 0.20 3.34
CA ARG A 65 -15.94 0.21 1.87
C ARG A 65 -17.11 -0.63 1.35
N PHE A 66 -17.80 -0.06 0.37
CA PHE A 66 -18.78 -0.75 -0.46
C PHE A 66 -18.32 -0.67 -1.92
N ILE A 67 -18.12 -1.81 -2.55
CA ILE A 67 -17.75 -1.88 -3.97
C ILE A 67 -18.93 -2.46 -4.73
N ASN A 68 -19.46 -1.69 -5.69
CA ASN A 68 -20.66 -2.03 -6.46
C ASN A 68 -21.81 -2.45 -5.56
N GLY A 69 -22.06 -1.71 -4.47
CA GLY A 69 -23.10 -1.97 -3.49
C GLY A 69 -22.81 -3.10 -2.48
N LYS A 70 -21.77 -3.90 -2.68
CA LYS A 70 -21.43 -5.00 -1.78
C LYS A 70 -20.45 -4.54 -0.69
N PRO A 71 -20.66 -4.90 0.59
CA PRO A 71 -19.75 -4.58 1.66
C PRO A 71 -18.39 -5.27 1.44
N ARG A 72 -17.31 -4.60 1.78
CA ARG A 72 -15.94 -5.09 1.74
C ARG A 72 -15.24 -4.85 3.08
N ASN A 73 -14.04 -5.40 3.22
CA ASN A 73 -13.19 -5.13 4.38
C ASN A 73 -12.97 -3.63 4.54
N ARG A 74 -12.74 -3.19 5.78
CA ARG A 74 -12.38 -1.80 6.06
C ARG A 74 -11.10 -1.42 5.33
N HIS A 75 -10.96 -0.16 5.03
CA HIS A 75 -9.74 0.40 4.48
C HIS A 75 -8.60 0.28 5.50
N ILE A 76 -7.51 -0.38 5.14
CA ILE A 76 -6.38 -0.67 6.04
C ILE A 76 -5.16 0.20 5.77
N GLY A 77 -5.32 1.25 4.97
CA GLY A 77 -4.28 2.22 4.61
C GLY A 77 -4.84 3.63 4.46
N LEU A 78 -4.04 4.48 3.88
CA LEU A 78 -4.37 5.84 3.50
C LEU A 78 -4.30 5.95 1.97
N ASP A 79 -5.37 6.43 1.33
CA ASP A 79 -5.34 6.72 -0.10
C ASP A 79 -5.03 8.21 -0.32
N ILE A 80 -3.96 8.50 -1.06
CA ILE A 80 -3.52 9.85 -1.39
C ILE A 80 -3.65 10.04 -2.90
N ALA A 81 -4.64 10.81 -3.33
CA ALA A 81 -4.84 11.17 -4.73
C ALA A 81 -3.72 12.11 -5.19
N ALA A 82 -3.06 11.74 -6.27
CA ALA A 82 -1.98 12.49 -6.90
C ALA A 82 -1.94 12.17 -8.39
N ASN A 83 -1.27 13.00 -9.18
CA ASN A 83 -1.13 12.76 -10.62
C ASN A 83 -0.34 11.48 -10.90
N GLU A 84 -0.70 10.81 -11.97
CA GLU A 84 0.10 9.68 -12.45
C GLU A 84 1.52 10.14 -12.77
N GLY A 85 2.52 9.36 -12.32
CA GLY A 85 3.93 9.72 -12.48
C GLY A 85 4.51 10.59 -11.36
N GLU A 86 3.70 11.04 -10.38
CA GLU A 86 4.18 11.76 -9.20
C GLU A 86 5.12 10.85 -8.39
N PRO A 87 6.31 11.34 -7.95
CA PRO A 87 7.26 10.49 -7.22
C PRO A 87 6.74 10.11 -5.84
N ILE A 88 6.80 8.82 -5.53
CA ILE A 88 6.54 8.25 -4.21
C ILE A 88 7.89 8.12 -3.50
N ARG A 89 8.00 8.73 -2.31
CA ARG A 89 9.23 8.75 -1.52
C ARG A 89 9.13 7.85 -0.30
N THR A 90 10.24 7.25 0.05
CA THR A 90 10.39 6.48 1.30
C THR A 90 10.09 7.37 2.50
N PRO A 91 9.10 7.04 3.35
CA PRO A 91 8.74 7.89 4.48
C PRO A 91 9.71 7.79 5.65
N LEU A 92 10.47 6.72 5.74
CA LEU A 92 11.43 6.37 6.78
C LEU A 92 12.50 5.45 6.17
N ASP A 93 13.70 5.44 6.75
CA ASP A 93 14.75 4.49 6.34
C ASP A 93 14.19 3.06 6.34
N GLY A 94 14.59 2.26 5.36
CA GLY A 94 14.09 0.90 5.25
C GLY A 94 14.76 0.08 4.17
N LYS A 95 14.42 -1.20 4.14
CA LYS A 95 14.92 -2.14 3.15
C LYS A 95 13.76 -2.68 2.31
N VAL A 96 13.93 -2.75 1.00
CA VAL A 96 12.94 -3.35 0.09
C VAL A 96 12.87 -4.85 0.33
N ILE A 97 11.70 -5.35 0.74
CA ILE A 97 11.48 -6.77 1.07
C ILE A 97 10.50 -7.47 0.13
N LEU A 98 9.75 -6.72 -0.68
CA LEU A 98 8.87 -7.28 -1.69
C LEU A 98 8.65 -6.25 -2.80
N ILE A 99 8.73 -6.72 -4.05
CA ILE A 99 8.29 -6.01 -5.26
C ILE A 99 7.43 -6.99 -6.03
N GLY A 100 6.27 -6.55 -6.52
CA GLY A 100 5.38 -7.40 -7.29
C GLY A 100 4.32 -6.65 -8.08
N ASN A 101 3.66 -7.38 -8.98
CA ASN A 101 2.45 -6.93 -9.65
C ASN A 101 1.30 -7.81 -9.18
N PHE A 102 0.49 -7.31 -8.24
CA PHE A 102 -0.59 -8.03 -7.60
C PHE A 102 -1.93 -7.70 -8.23
N PHE A 103 -2.80 -8.69 -8.30
CA PHE A 103 -4.12 -8.57 -8.94
C PHE A 103 -4.91 -7.35 -8.41
N TYR A 104 -5.03 -7.21 -7.08
CA TYR A 104 -5.76 -6.10 -6.49
C TYR A 104 -4.91 -4.84 -6.26
N LYS A 105 -3.65 -5.01 -5.86
CA LYS A 105 -2.77 -3.91 -5.48
C LYS A 105 -2.03 -3.29 -6.68
N GLY A 106 -2.06 -3.94 -7.85
CA GLY A 106 -1.22 -3.54 -8.98
C GLY A 106 0.26 -3.63 -8.66
N ASN A 107 1.07 -2.75 -9.20
CA ASN A 107 2.49 -2.67 -8.85
C ASN A 107 2.62 -2.23 -7.39
N VAL A 108 3.38 -3.01 -6.62
CA VAL A 108 3.49 -2.87 -5.17
C VAL A 108 4.92 -3.05 -4.68
N VAL A 109 5.30 -2.22 -3.71
CA VAL A 109 6.57 -2.32 -2.98
C VAL A 109 6.27 -2.42 -1.50
N TYR A 110 7.03 -3.27 -0.77
CA TYR A 110 7.02 -3.32 0.69
C TYR A 110 8.41 -2.96 1.21
N LEU A 111 8.45 -2.13 2.25
CA LEU A 111 9.65 -1.75 2.97
C LEU A 111 9.60 -2.28 4.41
N ASP A 112 10.68 -2.89 4.84
CA ASP A 112 10.95 -3.22 6.24
C ASP A 112 11.76 -2.08 6.86
N HIS A 113 11.21 -1.46 7.90
CA HIS A 113 11.85 -0.39 8.67
C HIS A 113 12.53 -0.92 9.94
N GLY A 114 12.40 -2.22 10.19
CA GLY A 114 12.93 -2.89 11.36
C GLY A 114 11.95 -2.97 12.54
N ASN A 115 12.25 -3.83 13.49
CA ASN A 115 11.48 -4.03 14.72
C ASN A 115 9.98 -4.34 14.49
N GLY A 116 9.63 -4.96 13.35
CA GLY A 116 8.27 -5.31 12.96
C GLY A 116 7.47 -4.14 12.36
N LEU A 117 8.11 -3.01 12.07
CA LEU A 117 7.50 -1.89 11.35
C LEU A 117 7.71 -2.08 9.84
N VAL A 118 6.61 -2.23 9.10
CA VAL A 118 6.61 -2.45 7.64
C VAL A 118 5.64 -1.48 6.99
N SER A 119 5.99 -0.99 5.81
CA SER A 119 5.06 -0.20 4.98
C SER A 119 4.89 -0.80 3.59
N SER A 120 3.76 -0.52 2.94
CA SER A 120 3.50 -0.93 1.56
C SER A 120 2.90 0.20 0.72
N TYR A 121 3.24 0.18 -0.57
CA TYR A 121 2.93 1.21 -1.56
C TYR A 121 2.32 0.53 -2.77
N SER A 122 1.06 0.79 -3.07
CA SER A 122 0.30 0.08 -4.10
C SER A 122 -0.19 1.03 -5.20
N HIS A 123 -0.67 0.44 -6.29
CA HIS A 123 -1.22 1.11 -7.48
C HIS A 123 -0.20 1.92 -8.28
N MET A 124 1.10 1.61 -8.09
CA MET A 124 2.20 2.32 -8.74
C MET A 124 2.16 2.14 -10.26
N SER A 125 2.59 3.16 -11.00
CA SER A 125 2.86 3.03 -12.45
C SER A 125 4.17 2.30 -12.71
N LYS A 126 5.18 2.57 -11.86
CA LYS A 126 6.52 1.98 -11.97
C LYS A 126 7.23 2.03 -10.63
N GLU A 127 7.98 0.98 -10.32
CA GLU A 127 8.95 0.92 -9.23
C GLU A 127 10.30 1.51 -9.70
N ALA A 128 11.01 2.20 -8.80
CA ALA A 128 12.35 2.76 -9.03
C ALA A 128 13.43 2.08 -8.18
N VAL A 129 13.09 0.94 -7.57
CA VAL A 129 13.94 0.21 -6.63
C VAL A 129 14.07 -1.25 -7.01
N VAL A 130 15.04 -1.94 -6.40
CA VAL A 130 15.24 -3.39 -6.56
C VAL A 130 15.15 -4.10 -5.22
N MET A 131 14.89 -5.42 -5.26
CA MET A 131 14.83 -6.25 -4.07
C MET A 131 16.10 -6.13 -3.23
N ASN A 132 15.91 -6.07 -1.91
CA ASN A 132 16.98 -5.92 -0.90
C ASN A 132 17.72 -4.58 -0.92
N GLN A 133 17.31 -3.61 -1.71
CA GLN A 133 17.86 -2.25 -1.69
C GLN A 133 17.54 -1.59 -0.34
N SER A 134 18.55 -0.99 0.27
CA SER A 134 18.36 -0.08 1.42
C SER A 134 18.07 1.32 0.91
N LEU A 135 17.12 1.99 1.55
CA LEU A 135 16.69 3.34 1.23
C LEU A 135 16.73 4.19 2.49
N ILE A 136 17.10 5.45 2.33
CA ILE A 136 16.92 6.46 3.37
C ILE A 136 15.65 7.27 3.14
N ALA A 137 15.11 7.85 4.20
CA ALA A 137 13.92 8.69 4.13
C ALA A 137 14.05 9.79 3.06
N GLY A 138 13.03 9.95 2.22
CA GLY A 138 12.99 10.92 1.12
C GLY A 138 13.47 10.38 -0.24
N GLU A 139 14.13 9.24 -0.32
CA GLU A 139 14.49 8.61 -1.61
C GLU A 139 13.27 8.16 -2.38
N VAL A 140 13.33 8.25 -3.71
CA VAL A 140 12.24 7.84 -4.59
C VAL A 140 12.21 6.32 -4.69
N LEU A 141 11.08 5.71 -4.30
CA LEU A 141 10.87 4.27 -4.41
C LEU A 141 10.05 3.87 -5.66
N GLY A 142 9.38 4.84 -6.28
CA GLY A 142 8.59 4.65 -7.50
C GLY A 142 7.66 5.81 -7.77
N TYR A 143 6.63 5.57 -8.57
CA TYR A 143 5.76 6.62 -9.08
C TYR A 143 4.28 6.24 -8.98
N VAL A 144 3.44 7.22 -8.67
CA VAL A 144 1.97 7.06 -8.62
C VAL A 144 1.44 6.55 -9.96
N GLY A 145 0.47 5.67 -9.90
CA GLY A 145 -0.22 5.12 -11.05
C GLY A 145 -1.67 4.78 -10.76
N SER A 146 -2.22 3.94 -11.62
CA SER A 146 -3.59 3.45 -11.53
C SER A 146 -3.67 1.94 -11.82
N THR A 147 -2.65 1.18 -11.44
CA THR A 147 -2.60 -0.27 -11.64
C THR A 147 -3.41 -1.03 -10.59
N GLY A 148 -3.90 -2.23 -10.95
CA GLY A 148 -4.75 -3.03 -10.07
C GLY A 148 -6.19 -2.52 -9.99
N ARG A 149 -6.83 -2.71 -8.81
CA ARG A 149 -8.25 -2.37 -8.60
C ARG A 149 -8.40 -0.94 -8.09
N VAL A 150 -8.55 0.01 -8.99
CA VAL A 150 -8.66 1.44 -8.70
C VAL A 150 -9.74 2.11 -9.53
N THR A 151 -10.10 3.34 -9.16
CA THR A 151 -10.99 4.23 -9.93
C THR A 151 -10.25 5.39 -10.58
N GLY A 152 -8.99 5.61 -10.22
CA GLY A 152 -8.15 6.67 -10.74
C GLY A 152 -6.79 6.70 -10.05
N PRO A 153 -5.86 7.57 -10.51
CA PRO A 153 -4.51 7.61 -9.98
C PRO A 153 -4.46 8.03 -8.51
N HIS A 154 -3.82 7.23 -7.68
CA HIS A 154 -3.55 7.51 -6.27
C HIS A 154 -2.48 6.55 -5.73
N LEU A 155 -1.86 6.94 -4.63
CA LEU A 155 -1.09 6.03 -3.81
C LEU A 155 -2.00 5.43 -2.73
N HIS A 156 -2.05 4.10 -2.63
CA HIS A 156 -2.55 3.40 -1.45
C HIS A 156 -1.36 3.05 -0.57
N TRP A 157 -1.26 3.72 0.60
CA TRP A 157 -0.17 3.57 1.56
C TRP A 157 -0.65 2.87 2.83
N GLU A 158 -0.02 1.74 3.16
CA GLU A 158 -0.30 0.98 4.38
C GLU A 158 0.91 0.97 5.30
N VAL A 159 0.68 1.01 6.59
CA VAL A 159 1.70 0.80 7.62
C VAL A 159 1.26 -0.34 8.53
N TYR A 160 2.19 -1.22 8.84
CA TYR A 160 1.97 -2.38 9.70
C TYR A 160 2.95 -2.38 10.86
N PHE A 161 2.49 -2.76 12.02
CA PHE A 161 3.33 -3.08 13.16
C PHE A 161 3.03 -4.49 13.63
N LEU A 162 4.04 -5.36 13.61
CA LEU A 162 3.91 -6.80 13.92
C LEU A 162 2.77 -7.46 13.12
N GLY A 163 2.67 -7.15 11.82
CA GLY A 163 1.66 -7.66 10.90
C GLY A 163 0.26 -7.03 11.03
N ILE A 164 0.04 -6.17 12.02
CA ILE A 164 -1.25 -5.50 12.27
C ILE A 164 -1.26 -4.15 11.54
N PRO A 165 -2.27 -3.86 10.70
CA PRO A 165 -2.38 -2.56 10.03
C PRO A 165 -2.67 -1.46 11.04
N ILE A 166 -1.94 -0.35 10.93
CA ILE A 166 -2.06 0.84 11.78
C ILE A 166 -2.37 2.05 10.92
N ASN A 167 -3.13 3.02 11.45
CA ASN A 167 -3.40 4.27 10.75
C ASN A 167 -2.08 5.00 10.43
N PRO A 168 -1.72 5.19 9.13
CA PRO A 168 -0.48 5.85 8.75
C PRO A 168 -0.37 7.30 9.25
N GLU A 169 -1.48 7.98 9.45
CA GLU A 169 -1.51 9.38 9.89
C GLU A 169 -0.86 9.61 11.25
N ILE A 170 -0.85 8.60 12.14
CA ILE A 170 -0.20 8.73 13.46
C ILE A 170 1.32 8.87 13.39
N PHE A 171 1.92 8.51 12.26
CA PHE A 171 3.37 8.58 12.06
C PHE A 171 3.83 9.90 11.41
N VAL A 172 2.91 10.66 10.79
CA VAL A 172 3.23 11.90 10.05
C VAL A 172 2.92 13.18 10.80
N ASN A 173 2.34 13.09 11.99
CA ASN A 173 1.97 14.23 12.84
C ASN A 173 3.10 14.62 13.82
#